data_2e1ebc8850a398df10950e5e089afd0d
#
_entry.id   2e1ebc8850a398df10950e5e089afd0d
#
_cell.length_a   1.000
_cell.length_b   1.000
_cell.length_c   1.000
_cell.angle_alpha   90.00
_cell.angle_beta   90.00
_cell.angle_gamma   90.00
#
_symmetry.space_group_name_H-M   'P 1'
#
loop_
_entity.id
_entity.type
_entity.pdbx_description
1 polymer ?
#
loop_
_entity_poly.entity_id
_entity_poly.type
_entity_poly.pdbx_seq_one_letter_code
_entity_poly.pdbx_strand_id
1 'polypeptide(L)'
;MTGEPQVRRAEEGSDVAQAYDRWSRRYDDDHNATRDLDARVVRRSPLHIAGSKVLELGCGTGKNSEWLATQARELVALDFSPGMLDVARRRVRAAHVRFVEHDITRPWPVEASSTDVVVGNLVLEHVRDLGPIYAEAARVLRPGGELFLCELHPYRQLRGGQAHFEDADTNETIPVTAYQHSVSEYVNGGLAAGFTLRALGEHVEESAAADAAPRLLSVLFERS
;
A
#
# COMPACT_ATOMS: atom_id res chain seq x y z
N MET A 1 -20.03 -6.98 36.40
CA MET A 1 -20.48 -6.13 35.26
C MET A 1 -19.23 -5.54 34.64
N THR A 2 -18.70 -6.23 33.65
CA THR A 2 -17.49 -5.85 32.90
C THR A 2 -17.97 -5.13 31.64
N GLY A 3 -17.83 -3.78 31.63
CA GLY A 3 -18.15 -3.00 30.46
C GLY A 3 -17.14 -3.26 29.37
N GLU A 4 -17.60 -3.82 28.23
CA GLU A 4 -16.83 -3.82 27.00
C GLU A 4 -16.57 -2.37 26.54
N PRO A 5 -15.36 -2.04 26.06
CA PRO A 5 -15.10 -0.72 25.50
C PRO A 5 -15.93 -0.58 24.22
N GLN A 6 -16.85 0.39 24.22
CA GLN A 6 -17.59 0.78 23.02
C GLN A 6 -16.59 1.39 22.03
N VAL A 7 -16.20 0.61 21.03
CA VAL A 7 -15.54 1.13 19.83
C VAL A 7 -16.56 2.03 19.11
N ARG A 8 -16.33 3.34 19.13
CA ARG A 8 -17.11 4.27 18.29
C ARG A 8 -16.88 3.89 16.85
N ARG A 9 -17.94 3.50 16.14
CA ARG A 9 -17.91 3.35 14.68
C ARG A 9 -17.79 4.75 14.08
N ALA A 10 -16.57 5.10 13.67
CA ALA A 10 -16.33 6.26 12.83
C ALA A 10 -16.74 5.95 11.38
N GLU A 11 -17.07 6.97 10.61
CA GLU A 11 -17.41 6.81 9.18
C GLU A 11 -16.17 6.31 8.43
N GLU A 12 -16.28 5.10 7.86
CA GLU A 12 -15.17 4.35 7.26
C GLU A 12 -14.53 5.16 6.12
N GLY A 13 -13.25 5.47 6.26
CA GLY A 13 -12.43 6.22 5.29
C GLY A 13 -12.07 7.64 5.73
N SER A 14 -12.97 8.41 6.33
CA SER A 14 -12.66 9.79 6.74
C SER A 14 -11.66 9.86 7.89
N ASP A 15 -11.71 8.92 8.82
CA ASP A 15 -10.83 8.90 9.99
C ASP A 15 -9.41 8.48 9.64
N VAL A 16 -9.25 7.54 8.70
CA VAL A 16 -7.93 7.09 8.23
C VAL A 16 -7.23 8.24 7.47
N ALA A 17 -7.95 8.95 6.58
CA ALA A 17 -7.42 10.11 5.86
C ALA A 17 -6.96 11.21 6.82
N GLN A 18 -7.80 11.56 7.81
CA GLN A 18 -7.46 12.57 8.82
C GLN A 18 -6.26 12.16 9.69
N ALA A 19 -6.15 10.87 10.04
CA ALA A 19 -5.01 10.33 10.77
C ALA A 19 -3.71 10.52 9.97
N TYR A 20 -3.72 10.16 8.68
CA TYR A 20 -2.56 10.33 7.81
C TYR A 20 -2.25 11.80 7.50
N ASP A 21 -3.24 12.69 7.40
CA ASP A 21 -3.03 14.12 7.27
C ASP A 21 -2.27 14.71 8.47
N ARG A 22 -2.65 14.33 9.69
CA ARG A 22 -1.94 14.74 10.91
C ARG A 22 -0.53 14.17 10.95
N TRP A 23 -0.37 12.89 10.58
CA TRP A 23 0.91 12.21 10.60
C TRP A 23 1.88 12.69 9.52
N SER A 24 1.38 13.22 8.39
CA SER A 24 2.16 13.57 7.21
C SER A 24 3.39 14.44 7.48
N ARG A 25 3.32 15.33 8.47
CA ARG A 25 4.41 16.27 8.83
C ARG A 25 5.63 15.59 9.46
N ARG A 26 5.43 14.46 10.12
CA ARG A 26 6.47 13.70 10.85
C ARG A 26 6.65 12.27 10.32
N TYR A 27 5.85 11.89 9.36
CA TYR A 27 5.82 10.52 8.84
C TYR A 27 7.19 9.98 8.44
N ASP A 28 8.04 10.81 7.88
CA ASP A 28 9.38 10.43 7.41
C ASP A 28 10.48 10.57 8.46
N ASP A 29 10.22 11.30 9.55
CA ASP A 29 11.19 11.50 10.64
C ASP A 29 11.32 10.24 11.50
N ASP A 30 10.27 9.42 11.55
CA ASP A 30 10.23 8.19 12.32
C ASP A 30 10.93 7.04 11.58
N HIS A 31 11.98 6.49 12.20
CA HIS A 31 12.59 5.24 11.71
C HIS A 31 11.56 4.12 11.79
N ASN A 32 11.18 3.56 10.63
CA ASN A 32 10.19 2.50 10.55
C ASN A 32 10.71 1.29 9.77
N ALA A 33 11.09 0.25 10.50
CA ALA A 33 11.65 -0.97 9.94
C ALA A 33 10.72 -1.66 8.91
N THR A 34 9.39 -1.51 9.06
CA THR A 34 8.41 -2.05 8.10
C THR A 34 8.50 -1.34 6.77
N ARG A 35 8.50 0.01 6.77
CA ARG A 35 8.64 0.83 5.55
C ARG A 35 10.00 0.67 4.88
N ASP A 36 11.06 0.48 5.68
CA ASP A 36 12.41 0.27 5.15
C ASP A 36 12.56 -1.11 4.50
N LEU A 37 11.94 -2.14 5.10
CA LEU A 37 11.88 -3.46 4.51
C LEU A 37 11.04 -3.45 3.22
N ASP A 38 9.86 -2.82 3.22
CA ASP A 38 9.00 -2.66 2.06
C ASP A 38 9.75 -2.03 0.87
N ALA A 39 10.43 -0.92 1.10
CA ALA A 39 11.25 -0.28 0.08
C ALA A 39 12.33 -1.20 -0.51
N ARG A 40 12.92 -2.11 0.27
CA ARG A 40 13.87 -3.12 -0.23
C ARG A 40 13.17 -4.21 -1.03
N VAL A 41 12.02 -4.67 -0.54
CA VAL A 41 11.24 -5.73 -1.19
C VAL A 41 10.78 -5.31 -2.58
N VAL A 42 10.17 -4.13 -2.72
CA VAL A 42 9.70 -3.64 -4.02
C VAL A 42 10.85 -3.44 -5.02
N ARG A 43 12.02 -2.95 -4.55
CA ARG A 43 13.20 -2.75 -5.42
C ARG A 43 13.86 -4.06 -5.87
N ARG A 44 13.70 -5.14 -5.10
CA ARG A 44 14.24 -6.47 -5.42
C ARG A 44 13.24 -7.37 -6.13
N SER A 45 11.98 -6.93 -6.23
CA SER A 45 10.94 -7.70 -6.91
C SER A 45 11.21 -7.79 -8.41
N PRO A 46 10.81 -8.88 -9.09
CA PRO A 46 11.04 -9.06 -10.52
C PRO A 46 10.03 -8.29 -11.38
N LEU A 47 9.67 -7.08 -10.98
CA LEU A 47 8.74 -6.20 -11.69
C LEU A 47 9.37 -5.58 -12.94
N HIS A 48 8.62 -5.52 -14.02
CA HIS A 48 9.03 -4.90 -15.28
C HIS A 48 8.69 -3.39 -15.31
N ILE A 49 9.34 -2.60 -14.43
CA ILE A 49 9.05 -1.17 -14.26
C ILE A 49 9.73 -0.31 -15.34
N ALA A 50 10.92 -0.70 -15.81
CA ALA A 50 11.70 0.12 -16.72
C ALA A 50 10.93 0.44 -18.02
N GLY A 51 10.68 1.72 -18.28
CA GLY A 51 9.93 2.20 -19.44
C GLY A 51 8.42 1.95 -19.41
N SER A 52 7.87 1.46 -18.29
CA SER A 52 6.47 1.11 -18.12
C SER A 52 5.63 2.30 -17.65
N LYS A 53 4.32 2.22 -17.89
CA LYS A 53 3.31 3.04 -17.21
C LYS A 53 2.94 2.37 -15.90
N VAL A 54 3.17 3.07 -14.80
CA VAL A 54 2.97 2.55 -13.44
C VAL A 54 1.83 3.29 -12.76
N LEU A 55 0.98 2.56 -12.06
CA LEU A 55 0.00 3.08 -11.13
C LEU A 55 0.39 2.64 -9.71
N GLU A 56 0.59 3.60 -8.81
CA GLU A 56 0.89 3.37 -7.40
C GLU A 56 -0.35 3.65 -6.54
N LEU A 57 -0.73 2.70 -5.70
CA LEU A 57 -1.86 2.78 -4.78
C LEU A 57 -1.34 3.13 -3.38
N GLY A 58 -1.89 4.18 -2.75
CA GLY A 58 -1.48 4.61 -1.42
C GLY A 58 -0.02 5.07 -1.37
N CYS A 59 0.33 6.06 -2.20
CA CYS A 59 1.73 6.49 -2.35
C CYS A 59 2.31 7.19 -1.10
N GLY A 60 1.46 7.62 -0.16
CA GLY A 60 1.87 8.32 1.05
C GLY A 60 2.75 9.53 0.74
N THR A 61 3.88 9.64 1.43
CA THR A 61 4.87 10.71 1.24
C THR A 61 5.75 10.53 -0.01
N GLY A 62 5.46 9.54 -0.87
CA GLY A 62 6.16 9.32 -2.13
C GLY A 62 7.51 8.59 -2.01
N LYS A 63 7.75 7.84 -0.93
CA LYS A 63 9.03 7.12 -0.71
C LYS A 63 9.31 6.09 -1.80
N ASN A 64 8.29 5.31 -2.21
CA ASN A 64 8.41 4.38 -3.32
C ASN A 64 8.25 5.10 -4.66
N SER A 65 7.38 6.13 -4.75
CA SER A 65 7.23 6.95 -5.96
C SER A 65 8.54 7.53 -6.45
N GLU A 66 9.43 7.98 -5.53
CA GLU A 66 10.74 8.52 -5.88
C GLU A 66 11.60 7.52 -6.66
N TRP A 67 11.63 6.28 -6.21
CA TRP A 67 12.34 5.21 -6.93
C TRP A 67 11.61 4.79 -8.20
N LEU A 68 10.29 4.61 -8.15
CA LEU A 68 9.47 4.26 -9.32
C LEU A 68 9.66 5.28 -10.45
N ALA A 69 9.70 6.57 -10.10
CA ALA A 69 9.92 7.66 -11.06
C ALA A 69 11.27 7.56 -11.79
N THR A 70 12.29 6.94 -11.20
CA THR A 70 13.59 6.75 -11.90
C THR A 70 13.54 5.69 -12.99
N GLN A 71 12.54 4.83 -12.98
CA GLN A 71 12.42 3.66 -13.87
C GLN A 71 11.23 3.79 -14.83
N ALA A 72 10.10 4.28 -14.35
CA ALA A 72 8.85 4.35 -15.10
C ALA A 72 8.93 5.41 -16.21
N ARG A 73 8.23 5.14 -17.33
CA ARG A 73 7.97 6.14 -18.37
C ARG A 73 6.90 7.15 -17.94
N GLU A 74 5.91 6.69 -17.19
CA GLU A 74 4.82 7.48 -16.62
C GLU A 74 4.43 6.88 -15.27
N LEU A 75 4.24 7.71 -14.25
CA LEU A 75 3.78 7.30 -12.93
C LEU A 75 2.54 8.10 -12.54
N VAL A 76 1.45 7.38 -12.28
CA VAL A 76 0.28 7.92 -11.58
C VAL A 76 0.29 7.37 -10.17
N ALA A 77 0.30 8.25 -9.18
CA ALA A 77 0.36 7.87 -7.77
C ALA A 77 -0.87 8.39 -7.04
N LEU A 78 -1.63 7.48 -6.45
CA LEU A 78 -2.90 7.76 -5.76
C LEU A 78 -2.68 7.76 -4.25
N ASP A 79 -3.25 8.74 -3.59
CA ASP A 79 -3.41 8.74 -2.14
C ASP A 79 -4.65 9.55 -1.77
N PHE A 80 -5.31 9.22 -0.66
CA PHE A 80 -6.51 9.93 -0.22
C PHE A 80 -6.21 11.09 0.74
N SER A 81 -4.96 11.19 1.25
CA SER A 81 -4.52 12.26 2.15
C SER A 81 -3.86 13.41 1.37
N PRO A 82 -4.47 14.61 1.36
CA PRO A 82 -3.85 15.80 0.80
C PRO A 82 -2.48 16.12 1.42
N GLY A 83 -2.35 15.93 2.74
CA GLY A 83 -1.11 16.19 3.47
C GLY A 83 0.03 15.27 3.02
N MET A 84 -0.25 13.98 2.80
CA MET A 84 0.71 13.02 2.24
C MET A 84 1.13 13.42 0.83
N LEU A 85 0.17 13.75 -0.02
CA LEU A 85 0.42 14.17 -1.40
C LEU A 85 1.24 15.46 -1.48
N ASP A 86 1.07 16.38 -0.55
CA ASP A 86 1.88 17.61 -0.50
C ASP A 86 3.36 17.30 -0.19
N VAL A 87 3.62 16.30 0.67
CA VAL A 87 4.99 15.82 0.91
C VAL A 87 5.54 15.12 -0.34
N ALA A 88 4.75 14.22 -0.94
CA ALA A 88 5.14 13.48 -2.14
C ALA A 88 5.49 14.41 -3.31
N ARG A 89 4.70 15.46 -3.57
CA ARG A 89 4.95 16.47 -4.62
C ARG A 89 6.23 17.27 -4.38
N ARG A 90 6.62 17.51 -3.13
CA ARG A 90 7.90 18.14 -2.80
C ARG A 90 9.08 17.21 -3.03
N ARG A 91 8.91 15.90 -2.73
CA ARG A 91 9.94 14.88 -2.90
C ARG A 91 10.19 14.56 -4.37
N VAL A 92 9.15 14.37 -5.15
CA VAL A 92 9.26 13.92 -6.55
C VAL A 92 8.73 15.01 -7.49
N ARG A 93 9.66 15.67 -8.21
CA ARG A 93 9.34 16.79 -9.13
C ARG A 93 9.50 16.43 -10.61
N ALA A 94 9.45 15.14 -10.93
CA ALA A 94 9.58 14.67 -12.30
C ALA A 94 8.30 14.94 -13.11
N ALA A 95 8.41 15.48 -14.32
CA ALA A 95 7.27 15.90 -15.13
C ALA A 95 6.36 14.74 -15.58
N HIS A 96 6.87 13.50 -15.58
CA HIS A 96 6.13 12.30 -15.94
C HIS A 96 5.43 11.63 -14.73
N VAL A 97 5.46 12.29 -13.55
CA VAL A 97 4.80 11.83 -12.32
C VAL A 97 3.58 12.70 -12.04
N ARG A 98 2.44 12.05 -11.81
CA ARG A 98 1.19 12.70 -11.46
C ARG A 98 0.65 12.16 -10.13
N PHE A 99 0.61 13.00 -9.11
CA PHE A 99 0.00 12.72 -7.83
C PHE A 99 -1.48 13.12 -7.83
N VAL A 100 -2.36 12.18 -7.50
CA VAL A 100 -3.82 12.36 -7.55
C VAL A 100 -4.42 12.03 -6.18
N GLU A 101 -5.19 12.97 -5.65
CA GLU A 101 -6.01 12.71 -4.47
C GLU A 101 -7.15 11.77 -4.86
N HIS A 102 -7.15 10.56 -4.29
CA HIS A 102 -8.12 9.55 -4.64
C HIS A 102 -8.24 8.46 -3.58
N ASP A 103 -9.48 8.08 -3.29
CA ASP A 103 -9.79 6.91 -2.48
C ASP A 103 -9.75 5.66 -3.37
N ILE A 104 -8.79 4.76 -3.12
CA ILE A 104 -8.59 3.55 -3.92
C ILE A 104 -9.75 2.55 -3.85
N THR A 105 -10.68 2.73 -2.93
CA THR A 105 -11.93 1.92 -2.86
C THR A 105 -12.96 2.36 -3.91
N ARG A 106 -12.73 3.49 -4.61
CA ARG A 106 -13.56 4.02 -5.70
C ARG A 106 -12.95 3.66 -7.05
N PRO A 107 -13.73 3.73 -8.16
CA PRO A 107 -13.18 3.50 -9.50
C PRO A 107 -11.96 4.39 -9.78
N TRP A 108 -10.83 3.79 -10.18
CA TRP A 108 -9.57 4.53 -10.33
C TRP A 108 -9.59 5.47 -11.54
N PRO A 109 -9.02 6.69 -11.44
CA PRO A 109 -9.02 7.70 -12.50
C PRO A 109 -7.99 7.40 -13.60
N VAL A 110 -8.02 6.14 -14.07
CA VAL A 110 -7.12 5.56 -15.07
C VAL A 110 -7.96 4.76 -16.07
N GLU A 111 -7.64 4.88 -17.35
CA GLU A 111 -8.34 4.18 -18.41
C GLU A 111 -8.14 2.66 -18.36
N ALA A 112 -9.10 1.90 -18.87
CA ALA A 112 -8.99 0.45 -18.96
C ALA A 112 -7.82 0.04 -19.87
N SER A 113 -7.11 -1.02 -19.50
CA SER A 113 -6.01 -1.63 -20.26
C SER A 113 -4.92 -0.61 -20.68
N SER A 114 -4.66 0.39 -19.85
CA SER A 114 -3.72 1.48 -20.14
C SER A 114 -2.43 1.45 -19.29
N THR A 115 -2.36 0.56 -18.30
CA THR A 115 -1.30 0.47 -17.31
C THR A 115 -0.50 -0.82 -17.50
N ASP A 116 0.81 -0.76 -17.34
CA ASP A 116 1.70 -1.91 -17.43
C ASP A 116 1.91 -2.58 -16.07
N VAL A 117 2.03 -1.77 -15.01
CA VAL A 117 2.30 -2.25 -13.64
C VAL A 117 1.44 -1.48 -12.65
N VAL A 118 0.77 -2.19 -11.75
CA VAL A 118 0.11 -1.63 -10.56
C VAL A 118 0.89 -2.09 -9.33
N VAL A 119 1.22 -1.16 -8.44
CA VAL A 119 1.89 -1.45 -7.16
C VAL A 119 1.05 -0.91 -6.01
N GLY A 120 0.90 -1.71 -4.94
CA GLY A 120 0.27 -1.32 -3.68
C GLY A 120 1.14 -1.79 -2.51
N ASN A 121 1.52 -0.84 -1.65
CA ASN A 121 2.46 -1.11 -0.58
C ASN A 121 1.93 -0.54 0.74
N LEU A 122 1.70 -1.41 1.74
CA LEU A 122 1.26 -1.03 3.09
C LEU A 122 0.00 -0.14 3.08
N VAL A 123 -0.97 -0.47 2.24
CA VAL A 123 -2.19 0.31 2.02
C VAL A 123 -3.46 -0.51 2.18
N LEU A 124 -3.42 -1.80 1.87
CA LEU A 124 -4.62 -2.65 1.84
C LEU A 124 -5.12 -3.04 3.23
N GLU A 125 -4.31 -2.89 4.27
CA GLU A 125 -4.80 -3.03 5.65
C GLU A 125 -5.90 -2.00 6.00
N HIS A 126 -6.02 -0.90 5.23
CA HIS A 126 -7.05 0.12 5.41
C HIS A 126 -8.29 -0.12 4.53
N VAL A 127 -8.30 -1.16 3.73
CA VAL A 127 -9.40 -1.54 2.83
C VAL A 127 -10.12 -2.76 3.38
N ARG A 128 -11.43 -2.63 3.64
CA ARG A 128 -12.23 -3.72 4.21
C ARG A 128 -12.45 -4.87 3.24
N ASP A 129 -12.75 -4.57 1.99
CA ASP A 129 -13.05 -5.52 0.92
C ASP A 129 -12.03 -5.37 -0.22
N LEU A 130 -11.23 -6.40 -0.43
CA LEU A 130 -10.20 -6.41 -1.47
C LEU A 130 -10.76 -6.68 -2.88
N GLY A 131 -11.99 -7.17 -2.99
CA GLY A 131 -12.61 -7.50 -4.28
C GLY A 131 -12.61 -6.34 -5.28
N PRO A 132 -13.09 -5.13 -4.91
CA PRO A 132 -13.03 -3.95 -5.78
C PRO A 132 -11.61 -3.56 -6.21
N ILE A 133 -10.61 -3.74 -5.34
CA ILE A 133 -9.20 -3.44 -5.66
C ILE A 133 -8.71 -4.36 -6.78
N TYR A 134 -8.95 -5.66 -6.67
CA TYR A 134 -8.58 -6.63 -7.71
C TYR A 134 -9.34 -6.41 -9.02
N ALA A 135 -10.63 -6.06 -8.93
CA ALA A 135 -11.45 -5.76 -10.12
C ALA A 135 -10.90 -4.51 -10.86
N GLU A 136 -10.56 -3.46 -10.14
CA GLU A 136 -9.97 -2.25 -10.73
C GLU A 136 -8.56 -2.51 -11.28
N ALA A 137 -7.73 -3.27 -10.58
CA ALA A 137 -6.43 -3.69 -11.09
C ALA A 137 -6.56 -4.47 -12.40
N ALA A 138 -7.50 -5.44 -12.47
CA ALA A 138 -7.79 -6.17 -13.70
C ALA A 138 -8.32 -5.26 -14.82
N ARG A 139 -9.09 -4.22 -14.48
CA ARG A 139 -9.62 -3.27 -15.47
C ARG A 139 -8.52 -2.39 -16.08
N VAL A 140 -7.63 -1.83 -15.25
CA VAL A 140 -6.64 -0.84 -15.71
C VAL A 140 -5.39 -1.48 -16.34
N LEU A 141 -4.98 -2.66 -15.88
CA LEU A 141 -3.84 -3.36 -16.43
C LEU A 141 -4.14 -3.85 -17.86
N ARG A 142 -3.17 -3.77 -18.75
CA ARG A 142 -3.21 -4.46 -20.04
C ARG A 142 -3.01 -5.97 -19.87
N PRO A 143 -3.40 -6.82 -20.83
CA PRO A 143 -3.00 -8.23 -20.85
C PRO A 143 -1.47 -8.38 -20.69
N GLY A 144 -1.02 -9.28 -19.81
CA GLY A 144 0.38 -9.44 -19.44
C GLY A 144 0.91 -8.34 -18.49
N GLY A 145 0.07 -7.40 -18.05
CA GLY A 145 0.44 -6.41 -17.04
C GLY A 145 0.55 -7.02 -15.64
N GLU A 146 1.29 -6.37 -14.76
CA GLU A 146 1.65 -6.90 -13.44
C GLU A 146 0.95 -6.14 -12.30
N LEU A 147 0.45 -6.89 -11.31
CA LEU A 147 -0.03 -6.38 -10.03
C LEU A 147 0.91 -6.86 -8.93
N PHE A 148 1.55 -5.94 -8.24
CA PHE A 148 2.39 -6.21 -7.07
C PHE A 148 1.79 -5.62 -5.83
N LEU A 149 1.64 -6.42 -4.80
CA LEU A 149 1.17 -6.02 -3.47
C LEU A 149 2.23 -6.42 -2.45
N CYS A 150 2.54 -5.51 -1.52
CA CYS A 150 3.45 -5.76 -0.40
C CYS A 150 2.84 -5.18 0.88
N GLU A 151 2.39 -6.03 1.78
CA GLU A 151 1.57 -5.65 2.93
C GLU A 151 2.15 -6.15 4.25
N LEU A 152 1.71 -5.57 5.35
CA LEU A 152 2.04 -6.11 6.67
C LEU A 152 1.56 -7.56 6.74
N HIS A 153 2.46 -8.44 7.15
CA HIS A 153 2.15 -9.87 7.14
C HIS A 153 0.96 -10.19 8.05
N PRO A 154 -0.05 -10.98 7.60
CA PRO A 154 -1.23 -11.34 8.39
C PRO A 154 -0.92 -11.87 9.79
N TYR A 155 0.17 -12.63 9.93
CA TYR A 155 0.63 -13.10 11.22
C TYR A 155 0.95 -11.96 12.22
N ARG A 156 1.51 -10.85 11.72
CA ARG A 156 1.79 -9.66 12.53
C ARG A 156 0.50 -8.98 12.99
N GLN A 157 -0.47 -8.87 12.10
CA GLN A 157 -1.79 -8.31 12.42
C GLN A 157 -2.52 -9.17 13.47
N LEU A 158 -2.50 -10.51 13.33
CA LEU A 158 -3.04 -11.46 14.31
C LEU A 158 -2.41 -11.28 15.71
N ARG A 159 -1.17 -10.83 15.79
CA ARG A 159 -0.46 -10.53 17.03
C ARG A 159 -0.61 -9.10 17.51
N GLY A 160 -1.53 -8.34 16.95
CA GLY A 160 -1.81 -6.96 17.33
C GLY A 160 -0.91 -5.92 16.64
N GLY A 161 -0.15 -6.31 15.59
CA GLY A 161 0.58 -5.36 14.74
C GLY A 161 -0.41 -4.56 13.91
N GLN A 162 -0.32 -3.23 13.99
CA GLN A 162 -1.21 -2.28 13.32
C GLN A 162 -0.48 -0.97 13.09
N ALA A 163 -0.83 -0.26 12.02
CA ALA A 163 -0.37 1.11 11.83
C ALA A 163 -0.80 2.00 12.99
N HIS A 164 0.12 2.78 13.51
CA HIS A 164 -0.11 3.77 14.57
C HIS A 164 0.87 4.92 14.43
N PHE A 165 0.51 6.07 14.97
CA PHE A 165 1.38 7.24 15.04
C PHE A 165 1.29 7.90 16.43
N GLU A 166 2.32 8.66 16.79
CA GLU A 166 2.29 9.53 17.97
C GLU A 166 1.76 10.90 17.55
N ASP A 167 0.67 11.32 18.16
CA ASP A 167 0.11 12.66 17.94
C ASP A 167 1.06 13.72 18.53
N ALA A 168 1.46 14.68 17.69
CA ALA A 168 2.46 15.69 18.05
C ALA A 168 1.99 16.66 19.15
N ASP A 169 0.67 16.83 19.32
CA ASP A 169 0.10 17.78 20.25
C ASP A 169 -0.17 17.12 21.61
N THR A 170 -0.52 15.82 21.63
CA THR A 170 -0.92 15.10 22.84
C THR A 170 0.10 14.06 23.31
N ASN A 171 1.09 13.66 22.48
CA ASN A 171 1.98 12.52 22.68
C ASN A 171 1.24 11.19 22.90
N GLU A 172 0.02 11.09 22.46
CA GLU A 172 -0.75 9.84 22.51
C GLU A 172 -0.49 8.99 21.27
N THR A 173 -0.36 7.68 21.46
CA THR A 173 -0.29 6.72 20.36
C THR A 173 -1.69 6.51 19.80
N ILE A 174 -1.92 6.94 18.56
CA ILE A 174 -3.20 6.82 17.87
C ILE A 174 -3.13 5.65 16.88
N PRO A 175 -3.89 4.57 17.09
CA PRO A 175 -3.99 3.48 16.11
C PRO A 175 -4.78 3.96 14.89
N VAL A 176 -4.31 3.59 13.70
CA VAL A 176 -5.05 3.81 12.46
C VAL A 176 -5.93 2.60 12.19
N THR A 177 -7.18 2.82 11.78
CA THR A 177 -8.12 1.73 11.47
C THR A 177 -7.51 0.77 10.45
N ALA A 178 -7.45 -0.52 10.82
CA ALA A 178 -6.92 -1.57 9.97
C ALA A 178 -7.85 -2.79 9.97
N TYR A 179 -7.95 -3.44 8.83
CA TYR A 179 -8.67 -4.69 8.63
C TYR A 179 -7.67 -5.83 8.48
N GLN A 180 -8.00 -6.95 9.10
CA GLN A 180 -7.16 -8.12 9.02
C GLN A 180 -7.55 -8.93 7.79
N HIS A 181 -6.58 -9.17 6.91
CA HIS A 181 -6.71 -10.06 5.76
C HIS A 181 -5.80 -11.28 5.94
N SER A 182 -6.27 -12.43 5.51
CA SER A 182 -5.45 -13.64 5.49
C SER A 182 -4.60 -13.73 4.22
N VAL A 183 -3.53 -14.53 4.25
CA VAL A 183 -2.75 -14.86 3.04
C VAL A 183 -3.65 -15.41 1.93
N SER A 184 -4.65 -16.24 2.30
CA SER A 184 -5.60 -16.79 1.34
C SER A 184 -6.53 -15.73 0.71
N GLU A 185 -6.91 -14.67 1.43
CA GLU A 185 -7.69 -13.56 0.85
C GLU A 185 -6.85 -12.80 -0.19
N TYR A 186 -5.59 -12.50 0.13
CA TYR A 186 -4.68 -11.86 -0.84
C TYR A 186 -4.51 -12.72 -2.10
N VAL A 187 -4.25 -14.02 -1.96
CA VAL A 187 -4.01 -14.90 -3.11
C VAL A 187 -5.29 -15.18 -3.88
N ASN A 188 -6.35 -15.62 -3.20
CA ASN A 188 -7.59 -16.02 -3.86
C ASN A 188 -8.35 -14.86 -4.47
N GLY A 189 -8.25 -13.64 -3.90
CA GLY A 189 -8.83 -12.44 -4.48
C GLY A 189 -8.26 -12.14 -5.86
N GLY A 190 -6.94 -12.22 -6.03
CA GLY A 190 -6.29 -12.06 -7.32
C GLY A 190 -6.69 -13.16 -8.31
N LEU A 191 -6.65 -14.43 -7.89
CA LEU A 191 -7.06 -15.56 -8.75
C LEU A 191 -8.53 -15.43 -9.21
N ALA A 192 -9.44 -15.04 -8.32
CA ALA A 192 -10.85 -14.84 -8.64
C ALA A 192 -11.08 -13.68 -9.63
N ALA A 193 -10.21 -12.68 -9.64
CA ALA A 193 -10.24 -11.57 -10.59
C ALA A 193 -9.55 -11.88 -11.94
N GLY A 194 -9.11 -13.12 -12.15
CA GLY A 194 -8.53 -13.59 -13.42
C GLY A 194 -7.02 -13.36 -13.54
N PHE A 195 -6.33 -13.10 -12.43
CA PHE A 195 -4.88 -13.02 -12.42
C PHE A 195 -4.23 -14.40 -12.32
N THR A 196 -3.02 -14.52 -12.84
CA THR A 196 -2.12 -15.65 -12.59
C THR A 196 -1.11 -15.28 -11.52
N LEU A 197 -0.99 -16.08 -10.45
CA LEU A 197 0.02 -15.89 -9.41
C LEU A 197 1.41 -16.23 -9.98
N ARG A 198 2.35 -15.26 -9.91
CA ARG A 198 3.72 -15.41 -10.38
C ARG A 198 4.71 -15.64 -9.25
N ALA A 199 4.52 -14.95 -8.13
CA ALA A 199 5.34 -15.11 -6.93
C ALA A 199 4.56 -14.77 -5.67
N LEU A 200 4.92 -15.46 -4.59
CA LEU A 200 4.50 -15.18 -3.21
C LEU A 200 5.76 -15.12 -2.37
N GLY A 201 5.92 -14.06 -1.57
CA GLY A 201 7.10 -13.88 -0.72
C GLY A 201 6.73 -13.51 0.70
N GLU A 202 7.44 -14.11 1.66
CA GLU A 202 7.38 -13.74 3.08
C GLU A 202 8.73 -13.16 3.48
N HIS A 203 8.74 -11.95 4.03
CA HIS A 203 9.97 -11.19 4.24
C HIS A 203 10.20 -10.91 5.72
N VAL A 204 11.43 -11.13 6.15
CA VAL A 204 11.97 -10.79 7.47
C VAL A 204 13.01 -9.69 7.36
N GLU A 205 13.31 -9.00 8.46
CA GLU A 205 14.42 -8.06 8.52
C GLU A 205 15.76 -8.80 8.37
N GLU A 206 16.74 -8.17 7.71
CA GLU A 206 18.07 -8.78 7.52
C GLU A 206 18.78 -9.12 8.83
N SER A 207 18.49 -8.36 9.89
CA SER A 207 19.04 -8.58 11.24
C SER A 207 18.21 -9.55 12.09
N ALA A 208 17.13 -10.12 11.53
CA ALA A 208 16.22 -10.97 12.28
C ALA A 208 16.85 -12.36 12.58
N ALA A 209 16.46 -12.95 13.70
CA ALA A 209 16.83 -14.32 14.01
C ALA A 209 16.29 -15.30 12.96
N ALA A 210 16.93 -16.46 12.79
CA ALA A 210 16.58 -17.43 11.75
C ALA A 210 15.14 -17.98 11.88
N ASP A 211 14.55 -17.89 13.06
CA ASP A 211 13.18 -18.30 13.40
C ASP A 211 12.21 -17.10 13.51
N ALA A 212 12.65 -15.91 13.09
CA ALA A 212 11.82 -14.72 13.18
C ALA A 212 10.59 -14.83 12.28
N ALA A 213 9.45 -14.46 12.85
CA ALA A 213 8.20 -14.38 12.08
C ALA A 213 8.29 -13.33 10.97
N PRO A 214 7.71 -13.61 9.80
CA PRO A 214 7.74 -12.66 8.69
C PRO A 214 7.05 -11.34 9.05
N ARG A 215 7.63 -10.23 8.54
CA ARG A 215 7.11 -8.89 8.74
C ARG A 215 6.21 -8.47 7.59
N LEU A 216 6.57 -8.81 6.35
CA LEU A 216 5.81 -8.47 5.15
C LEU A 216 5.46 -9.72 4.35
N LEU A 217 4.31 -9.63 3.69
CA LEU A 217 3.85 -10.54 2.65
C LEU A 217 3.90 -9.79 1.32
N SER A 218 4.51 -10.36 0.28
CA SER A 218 4.39 -9.83 -1.07
C SER A 218 3.72 -10.82 -2.01
N VAL A 219 2.91 -10.31 -2.92
CA VAL A 219 2.22 -11.10 -3.96
C VAL A 219 2.43 -10.43 -5.29
N LEU A 220 2.91 -11.18 -6.27
CA LEU A 220 3.05 -10.74 -7.65
C LEU A 220 2.10 -11.55 -8.54
N PHE A 221 1.26 -10.84 -9.24
CA PHE A 221 0.31 -11.39 -10.21
C PHE A 221 0.60 -10.86 -11.61
N GLU A 222 0.18 -11.62 -12.61
CA GLU A 222 0.12 -11.21 -14.01
C GLU A 222 -1.32 -11.29 -14.49
N ARG A 223 -1.77 -10.26 -15.19
CA ARG A 223 -3.10 -10.25 -15.83
C ARG A 223 -3.10 -11.18 -17.04
N SER A 224 -3.97 -12.18 -17.03
CA SER A 224 -4.21 -13.07 -18.16
C SER A 224 -4.80 -12.35 -19.38
#